data_c4f084e8ba5b183eab75a779b06564fc
#
_entry.id   c4f084e8ba5b183eab75a779b06564fc
#
_cell.length_a   1.000
_cell.length_b   1.000
_cell.length_c   1.000
_cell.angle_alpha   90.00
_cell.angle_beta   90.00
_cell.angle_gamma   90.00
#
_symmetry.space_group_name_H-M   'P 1'
#
loop_
_entity.id
_entity.type
_entity.pdbx_description
1 polymer ?
#
loop_
_entity_poly.entity_id
_entity_poly.type
_entity_poly.pdbx_seq_one_letter_code
_entity_poly.pdbx_strand_id
1 'polypeptide(L)'
;MTFITLILVCVITLLCLASYQRTKNDINNSLNFALYKYDDHPTLELDYSTKNLQNDNDPPPNMNSFTIITDDSNAILELYSRNYQISDETSQNLVNSIQDKSQGILFEQNLAYKKDVKDNGYIYAFVDISIAKSNFISMLVTAILVAILSILAFLILTILLANWALRPVAQSWQQQKQFLADASHELKTPLTVILANTDLALTKKTGRIKT
;
A
#
# COMPACT_ATOMS: atom_id res chain seq x y z
N MET A 1 2.66 17.57 9.04
CA MET A 1 1.54 16.67 8.68
C MET A 1 1.74 16.03 7.32
N THR A 2 1.80 16.79 6.26
CA THR A 2 1.94 16.30 4.87
C THR A 2 3.11 15.34 4.67
N PHE A 3 4.25 15.55 5.33
CA PHE A 3 5.44 14.70 5.19
C PHE A 3 5.24 13.30 5.79
N ILE A 4 4.61 13.19 6.95
CA ILE A 4 4.36 11.89 7.61
C ILE A 4 3.33 11.08 6.83
N THR A 5 2.24 11.73 6.35
CA THR A 5 1.23 11.04 5.52
C THR A 5 1.83 10.58 4.20
N LEU A 6 2.73 11.35 3.60
CA LEU A 6 3.41 10.99 2.36
C LEU A 6 4.33 9.77 2.57
N ILE A 7 5.08 9.73 3.67
CA ILE A 7 5.90 8.55 4.02
C ILE A 7 5.03 7.31 4.21
N LEU A 8 3.92 7.43 4.94
CA LEU A 8 3.00 6.32 5.19
C LEU A 8 2.43 5.76 3.88
N VAL A 9 1.97 6.64 2.98
CA VAL A 9 1.46 6.24 1.65
C VAL A 9 2.58 5.57 0.84
N CYS A 10 3.79 6.10 0.88
CA CYS A 10 4.94 5.51 0.19
C CYS A 10 5.27 4.10 0.71
N VAL A 11 5.28 3.89 2.02
CA VAL A 11 5.53 2.57 2.62
C VAL A 11 4.43 1.58 2.25
N ILE A 12 3.16 1.97 2.34
CA ILE A 12 2.04 1.10 1.97
C ILE A 12 2.10 0.73 0.49
N THR A 13 2.38 1.69 -0.40
CA THR A 13 2.50 1.40 -1.84
C THR A 13 3.66 0.47 -2.15
N LEU A 14 4.80 0.63 -1.49
CA LEU A 14 5.95 -0.28 -1.64
C LEU A 14 5.62 -1.71 -1.17
N LEU A 15 4.94 -1.85 -0.03
CA LEU A 15 4.52 -3.16 0.48
C LEU A 15 3.51 -3.83 -0.47
N CYS A 16 2.54 -3.08 -0.99
CA CYS A 16 1.58 -3.60 -1.98
C CYS A 16 2.27 -4.04 -3.27
N LEU A 17 3.24 -3.26 -3.77
CA LEU A 17 4.01 -3.59 -4.95
C LEU A 17 4.88 -4.84 -4.74
N ALA A 18 5.56 -4.93 -3.60
CA ALA A 18 6.37 -6.11 -3.25
C ALA A 18 5.52 -7.38 -3.15
N SER A 19 4.34 -7.29 -2.52
CA SER A 19 3.40 -8.41 -2.44
C SER A 19 2.86 -8.82 -3.81
N TYR A 20 2.52 -7.86 -4.67
CA TYR A 20 2.09 -8.14 -6.04
C TYR A 20 3.19 -8.86 -6.84
N GLN A 21 4.43 -8.38 -6.76
CA GLN A 21 5.58 -9.01 -7.44
C GLN A 21 5.80 -10.45 -6.93
N ARG A 22 5.72 -10.65 -5.62
CA ARG A 22 5.85 -11.98 -5.02
C ARG A 22 4.76 -12.92 -5.53
N THR A 23 3.48 -12.50 -5.45
CA THR A 23 2.36 -13.31 -5.95
C THR A 23 2.50 -13.66 -7.43
N LYS A 24 2.92 -12.71 -8.26
CA LYS A 24 3.18 -12.93 -9.68
C LYS A 24 4.30 -13.95 -9.91
N ASN A 25 5.38 -13.87 -9.13
CA ASN A 25 6.49 -14.81 -9.23
C ASN A 25 6.06 -16.22 -8.77
N ASP A 26 5.29 -16.30 -7.68
CA ASP A 26 4.79 -17.58 -7.17
C ASP A 26 3.87 -18.28 -8.20
N ILE A 27 3.00 -17.52 -8.88
CA ILE A 27 2.16 -18.04 -9.94
C ILE A 27 3.01 -18.52 -11.14
N ASN A 28 3.98 -17.72 -11.58
CA ASN A 28 4.85 -18.11 -12.69
C ASN A 28 5.70 -19.35 -12.36
N ASN A 29 6.23 -19.44 -11.15
CA ASN A 29 7.01 -20.59 -10.70
C ASN A 29 6.11 -21.84 -10.68
N SER A 30 4.88 -21.73 -10.17
CA SER A 30 3.92 -22.82 -10.13
C SER A 30 3.53 -23.31 -11.55
N LEU A 31 3.32 -22.37 -12.49
CA LEU A 31 3.04 -22.70 -13.89
C LEU A 31 4.23 -23.40 -14.56
N ASN A 32 5.44 -22.87 -14.37
CA ASN A 32 6.65 -23.47 -14.91
C ASN A 32 6.89 -24.88 -14.35
N PHE A 33 6.68 -25.06 -13.04
CA PHE A 33 6.78 -26.37 -12.42
C PHE A 33 5.75 -27.35 -12.97
N ALA A 34 4.50 -26.93 -13.15
CA ALA A 34 3.44 -27.75 -13.73
C ALA A 34 3.78 -28.19 -15.16
N LEU A 35 4.36 -27.29 -15.97
CA LEU A 35 4.84 -27.63 -17.31
C LEU A 35 6.02 -28.62 -17.27
N TYR A 36 7.07 -28.30 -16.53
CA TYR A 36 8.32 -29.07 -16.50
C TYR A 36 8.14 -30.47 -15.96
N LYS A 37 7.33 -30.66 -14.92
CA LYS A 37 7.10 -31.94 -14.25
C LYS A 37 6.51 -33.00 -15.21
N TYR A 38 5.72 -32.58 -16.19
CA TYR A 38 5.02 -33.49 -17.12
C TYR A 38 5.69 -33.60 -18.49
N ASP A 39 6.70 -32.78 -18.77
CA ASP A 39 7.48 -32.88 -19.99
C ASP A 39 8.55 -33.99 -19.90
N ASP A 40 9.12 -34.20 -18.73
CA ASP A 40 10.26 -35.08 -18.50
C ASP A 40 9.86 -36.53 -18.10
N HIS A 41 8.59 -36.78 -17.71
CA HIS A 41 8.14 -38.09 -17.24
C HIS A 41 6.70 -38.43 -17.66
N PRO A 42 6.48 -38.99 -18.84
CA PRO A 42 5.14 -39.36 -19.32
C PRO A 42 4.51 -40.59 -18.63
N THR A 43 5.19 -41.22 -17.66
CA THR A 43 4.73 -42.46 -17.01
C THR A 43 5.02 -42.56 -15.54
N LEU A 44 4.84 -41.49 -14.76
CA LEU A 44 4.86 -41.65 -13.31
C LEU A 44 3.44 -41.91 -12.80
N GLU A 45 3.13 -43.21 -12.60
CA GLU A 45 2.13 -43.62 -11.60
C GLU A 45 2.36 -42.81 -10.32
N LEU A 46 1.29 -42.21 -9.81
CA LEU A 46 1.27 -41.40 -8.60
C LEU A 46 1.68 -42.27 -7.40
N ASP A 47 2.98 -42.46 -7.16
CA ASP A 47 3.47 -42.92 -5.88
C ASP A 47 3.43 -41.72 -4.91
N TYR A 48 2.39 -41.71 -4.08
CA TYR A 48 2.17 -40.75 -3.01
C TYR A 48 3.17 -40.85 -1.84
N SER A 49 4.28 -41.53 -2.03
CA SER A 49 5.32 -41.56 -1.00
C SER A 49 6.10 -40.23 -1.04
N THR A 50 5.79 -39.42 -0.06
CA THR A 50 6.49 -38.21 0.34
C THR A 50 8.01 -38.40 0.37
N LYS A 51 8.67 -38.26 -0.74
CA LYS A 51 10.12 -38.12 -0.80
C LYS A 51 10.44 -36.62 -0.95
N ASN A 52 11.04 -36.06 0.10
CA ASN A 52 11.60 -34.72 0.22
C ASN A 52 12.35 -34.28 -1.06
N LEU A 53 11.64 -33.70 -2.01
CA LEU A 53 12.20 -32.89 -3.07
C LEU A 53 11.99 -31.41 -2.66
N GLN A 54 12.74 -31.01 -1.68
CA GLN A 54 12.92 -29.62 -1.33
C GLN A 54 13.93 -29.04 -2.33
N ASN A 55 13.43 -28.80 -3.55
CA ASN A 55 14.13 -28.01 -4.55
C ASN A 55 13.52 -26.61 -4.51
N ASP A 56 14.31 -25.56 -4.60
CA ASP A 56 13.87 -24.14 -4.58
C ASP A 56 12.83 -23.78 -5.66
N ASN A 57 12.49 -24.72 -6.54
CA ASN A 57 11.51 -24.59 -7.64
C ASN A 57 10.16 -25.26 -7.35
N ASP A 58 9.94 -25.83 -6.18
CA ASP A 58 8.65 -26.42 -5.85
C ASP A 58 7.57 -25.32 -5.71
N PRO A 59 6.38 -25.51 -6.31
CA PRO A 59 5.29 -24.57 -6.14
C PRO A 59 4.92 -24.46 -4.67
N PRO A 60 4.50 -23.27 -4.17
CA PRO A 60 4.06 -23.14 -2.80
C PRO A 60 2.99 -24.20 -2.49
N PRO A 61 3.03 -24.81 -1.30
CA PRO A 61 2.19 -25.97 -0.97
C PRO A 61 0.69 -25.74 -1.06
N ASN A 62 0.26 -24.50 -1.27
CA ASN A 62 -1.14 -24.07 -1.29
C ASN A 62 -1.70 -23.80 -2.69
N MET A 63 -0.94 -23.98 -3.77
CA MET A 63 -1.46 -23.78 -5.13
C MET A 63 -1.78 -25.12 -5.78
N ASN A 64 -3.07 -25.32 -6.05
CA ASN A 64 -3.53 -26.46 -6.84
C ASN A 64 -3.19 -26.22 -8.30
N SER A 65 -2.68 -27.24 -8.97
CA SER A 65 -2.33 -27.16 -10.40
C SER A 65 -2.78 -28.42 -11.12
N PHE A 66 -3.06 -28.26 -12.40
CA PHE A 66 -3.31 -29.37 -13.30
C PHE A 66 -2.73 -29.05 -14.68
N THR A 67 -2.46 -30.09 -15.46
CA THR A 67 -1.84 -29.99 -16.76
C THR A 67 -2.67 -30.81 -17.75
N ILE A 68 -2.95 -30.22 -18.91
CA ILE A 68 -3.67 -30.86 -20.00
C ILE A 68 -2.70 -30.99 -21.16
N ILE A 69 -2.58 -32.20 -21.74
CA ILE A 69 -1.83 -32.46 -22.93
C ILE A 69 -2.82 -32.73 -24.06
N THR A 70 -2.63 -32.06 -25.19
CA THR A 70 -3.49 -32.17 -26.38
C THR A 70 -2.67 -32.56 -27.60
N ASP A 71 -3.34 -33.07 -28.61
CA ASP A 71 -2.79 -33.21 -29.96
C ASP A 71 -2.83 -31.87 -30.74
N ASP A 72 -2.37 -31.90 -31.98
CA ASP A 72 -2.40 -30.74 -32.90
C ASP A 72 -3.81 -30.23 -33.19
N SER A 73 -4.85 -31.05 -33.00
CA SER A 73 -6.27 -30.69 -33.16
C SER A 73 -6.91 -30.14 -31.90
N ASN A 74 -6.15 -29.96 -30.81
CA ASN A 74 -6.60 -29.61 -29.48
C ASN A 74 -7.50 -30.67 -28.80
N ALA A 75 -7.49 -31.92 -29.28
CA ALA A 75 -8.14 -33.00 -28.54
C ALA A 75 -7.30 -33.42 -27.34
N ILE A 76 -7.94 -33.60 -26.20
CA ILE A 76 -7.26 -33.97 -24.96
C ILE A 76 -6.74 -35.39 -25.04
N LEU A 77 -5.44 -35.56 -24.87
CA LEU A 77 -4.76 -36.84 -24.80
C LEU A 77 -4.63 -37.31 -23.35
N GLU A 78 -4.19 -36.41 -22.46
CA GLU A 78 -3.92 -36.73 -21.07
C GLU A 78 -4.26 -35.55 -20.17
N LEU A 79 -4.75 -35.86 -18.96
CA LEU A 79 -5.05 -34.89 -17.91
C LEU A 79 -4.34 -35.29 -16.62
N TYR A 80 -3.42 -34.45 -16.17
CA TYR A 80 -2.73 -34.61 -14.89
C TYR A 80 -3.22 -33.57 -13.91
N SER A 81 -3.70 -34.01 -12.75
CA SER A 81 -4.22 -33.11 -11.75
C SER A 81 -3.60 -33.38 -10.39
N ARG A 82 -3.12 -32.31 -9.74
CA ARG A 82 -2.69 -32.34 -8.34
C ARG A 82 -3.76 -31.65 -7.50
N ASN A 83 -4.55 -32.46 -6.77
CA ASN A 83 -5.61 -31.96 -5.86
C ASN A 83 -6.70 -31.10 -6.50
N TYR A 84 -6.91 -31.22 -7.80
CA TYR A 84 -7.96 -30.51 -8.52
C TYR A 84 -8.83 -31.50 -9.30
N GLN A 85 -10.10 -31.57 -8.96
CA GLN A 85 -11.04 -32.42 -9.73
C GLN A 85 -11.66 -31.57 -10.84
N ILE A 86 -11.40 -31.93 -12.08
CA ILE A 86 -11.96 -31.29 -13.26
C ILE A 86 -12.61 -32.35 -14.16
N SER A 87 -13.76 -32.03 -14.72
CA SER A 87 -14.41 -32.91 -15.70
C SER A 87 -13.80 -32.73 -17.09
N ASP A 88 -13.88 -33.78 -17.92
CA ASP A 88 -13.37 -33.75 -19.30
C ASP A 88 -14.02 -32.63 -20.12
N GLU A 89 -15.32 -32.39 -19.93
CA GLU A 89 -16.05 -31.30 -20.60
C GLU A 89 -15.50 -29.91 -20.23
N THR A 90 -15.22 -29.70 -18.95
CA THR A 90 -14.65 -28.44 -18.49
C THR A 90 -13.23 -28.25 -19.01
N SER A 91 -12.43 -29.32 -19.06
CA SER A 91 -11.07 -29.30 -19.59
C SER A 91 -11.05 -28.92 -21.06
N GLN A 92 -11.93 -29.46 -21.86
CA GLN A 92 -12.05 -29.15 -23.29
C GLN A 92 -12.48 -27.68 -23.51
N ASN A 93 -13.41 -27.18 -22.70
CA ASN A 93 -13.85 -25.79 -22.75
C ASN A 93 -12.71 -24.83 -22.37
N LEU A 94 -11.87 -25.18 -21.39
CA LEU A 94 -10.69 -24.39 -21.03
C LEU A 94 -9.67 -24.32 -22.17
N VAL A 95 -9.33 -25.45 -22.77
CA VAL A 95 -8.40 -25.51 -23.91
C VAL A 95 -8.92 -24.65 -25.07
N ASN A 96 -10.21 -24.77 -25.41
CA ASN A 96 -10.83 -24.00 -26.48
C ASN A 96 -10.86 -22.50 -26.22
N SER A 97 -10.89 -22.07 -24.95
CA SER A 97 -10.89 -20.65 -24.55
C SER A 97 -9.51 -19.97 -24.69
N ILE A 98 -8.42 -20.75 -24.85
CA ILE A 98 -7.02 -20.26 -24.81
C ILE A 98 -6.37 -20.15 -26.19
N GLN A 99 -7.13 -20.13 -27.28
CA GLN A 99 -6.62 -20.33 -28.63
C GLN A 99 -5.38 -19.54 -29.07
N ASP A 100 -5.19 -18.27 -28.61
CA ASP A 100 -4.19 -17.37 -29.20
C ASP A 100 -3.06 -16.89 -28.27
N LYS A 101 -3.10 -17.19 -26.97
CA LYS A 101 -2.12 -16.66 -26.02
C LYS A 101 -1.32 -17.77 -25.36
N SER A 102 0.00 -17.61 -25.32
CA SER A 102 0.89 -18.55 -24.64
C SER A 102 0.81 -18.50 -23.10
N GLN A 103 0.27 -17.42 -22.54
CA GLN A 103 0.13 -17.24 -21.09
C GLN A 103 -0.96 -16.22 -20.77
N GLY A 104 -1.73 -16.43 -19.69
CA GLY A 104 -2.76 -15.50 -19.26
C GLY A 104 -3.47 -15.91 -17.97
N ILE A 105 -4.53 -15.16 -17.67
CA ILE A 105 -5.40 -15.40 -16.51
C ILE A 105 -6.84 -15.49 -17.02
N LEU A 106 -7.51 -16.58 -16.68
CA LEU A 106 -8.94 -16.79 -16.85
C LEU A 106 -9.64 -16.29 -15.58
N PHE A 107 -10.12 -15.04 -15.60
CA PHE A 107 -10.65 -14.36 -14.42
C PHE A 107 -11.92 -15.01 -13.86
N GLU A 108 -12.77 -15.52 -14.70
CA GLU A 108 -14.04 -16.17 -14.30
C GLU A 108 -13.79 -17.47 -13.53
N GLN A 109 -12.79 -18.25 -13.97
CA GLN A 109 -12.43 -19.52 -13.37
C GLN A 109 -11.38 -19.39 -12.26
N ASN A 110 -10.81 -18.19 -12.04
CA ASN A 110 -9.67 -17.93 -11.16
C ASN A 110 -8.47 -18.84 -11.45
N LEU A 111 -8.18 -19.09 -12.72
CA LEU A 111 -7.07 -19.90 -13.19
C LEU A 111 -6.04 -19.03 -13.91
N ALA A 112 -4.76 -19.18 -13.55
CA ALA A 112 -3.66 -18.75 -14.40
C ALA A 112 -3.26 -19.93 -15.29
N TYR A 113 -2.90 -19.65 -16.54
CA TYR A 113 -2.47 -20.69 -17.47
C TYR A 113 -1.19 -20.31 -18.21
N LYS A 114 -0.48 -21.35 -18.65
CA LYS A 114 0.64 -21.25 -19.57
C LYS A 114 0.55 -22.41 -20.60
N LYS A 115 0.68 -22.06 -21.86
CA LYS A 115 0.71 -22.99 -23.00
C LYS A 115 2.13 -23.12 -23.48
N ASP A 116 2.57 -24.33 -23.74
CA ASP A 116 3.83 -24.64 -24.43
C ASP A 116 3.61 -25.65 -25.57
N VAL A 117 4.55 -25.73 -26.51
CA VAL A 117 4.50 -26.60 -27.67
C VAL A 117 5.21 -27.91 -27.33
N LYS A 118 4.60 -29.04 -27.67
CA LYS A 118 5.18 -30.37 -27.56
C LYS A 118 5.26 -31.01 -28.96
N ASP A 119 6.09 -32.03 -29.15
CA ASP A 119 6.42 -32.64 -30.44
C ASP A 119 5.20 -32.95 -31.35
N ASN A 120 4.05 -33.32 -30.76
CA ASN A 120 2.81 -33.67 -31.46
C ASN A 120 1.58 -32.97 -30.86
N GLY A 121 1.69 -31.70 -30.46
CA GLY A 121 0.57 -30.96 -29.89
C GLY A 121 0.99 -29.89 -28.89
N TYR A 122 0.16 -29.72 -27.87
CA TYR A 122 0.35 -28.65 -26.87
C TYR A 122 0.23 -29.18 -25.46
N ILE A 123 0.98 -28.55 -24.55
CA ILE A 123 0.86 -28.75 -23.11
C ILE A 123 0.32 -27.46 -22.48
N TYR A 124 -0.74 -27.57 -21.68
CA TYR A 124 -1.38 -26.48 -20.96
C TYR A 124 -1.25 -26.71 -19.49
N ALA A 125 -0.50 -25.86 -18.80
CA ALA A 125 -0.46 -25.83 -17.35
C ALA A 125 -1.46 -24.81 -16.81
N PHE A 126 -2.19 -25.20 -15.76
CA PHE A 126 -3.13 -24.36 -15.05
C PHE A 126 -2.81 -24.34 -13.56
N VAL A 127 -2.98 -23.17 -12.94
CA VAL A 127 -2.80 -22.96 -11.51
C VAL A 127 -4.00 -22.23 -10.95
N ASP A 128 -4.59 -22.75 -9.89
CA ASP A 128 -5.68 -22.08 -9.17
C ASP A 128 -5.15 -20.90 -8.35
N ILE A 129 -5.56 -19.72 -8.72
CA ILE A 129 -5.16 -18.45 -8.07
C ILE A 129 -6.20 -17.92 -7.09
N SER A 130 -7.25 -18.68 -6.75
CA SER A 130 -8.33 -18.25 -5.87
C SER A 130 -7.82 -17.79 -4.52
N ILE A 131 -6.94 -18.58 -3.90
CA ILE A 131 -6.35 -18.27 -2.59
C ILE A 131 -5.42 -17.06 -2.71
N ALA A 132 -4.58 -17.01 -3.75
CA ALA A 132 -3.65 -15.91 -3.98
C ALA A 132 -4.40 -14.58 -4.19
N LYS A 133 -5.48 -14.60 -4.98
CA LYS A 133 -6.37 -13.46 -5.21
C LYS A 133 -7.08 -13.02 -3.93
N SER A 134 -7.63 -13.96 -3.15
CA SER A 134 -8.28 -13.67 -1.88
C SER A 134 -7.31 -13.04 -0.88
N ASN A 135 -6.11 -13.59 -0.74
CA ASN A 135 -5.07 -13.06 0.13
C ASN A 135 -4.65 -11.64 -0.28
N PHE A 136 -4.49 -11.40 -1.59
CA PHE A 136 -4.14 -10.08 -2.11
C PHE A 136 -5.24 -9.04 -1.83
N ILE A 137 -6.51 -9.39 -2.04
CA ILE A 137 -7.65 -8.52 -1.73
C ILE A 137 -7.72 -8.24 -0.22
N SER A 138 -7.59 -9.27 0.62
CA SER A 138 -7.57 -9.12 2.08
C SER A 138 -6.44 -8.20 2.55
N MET A 139 -5.25 -8.33 1.96
CA MET A 139 -4.13 -7.45 2.22
C MET A 139 -4.42 -5.99 1.83
N LEU A 140 -5.04 -5.76 0.66
CA LEU A 140 -5.43 -4.41 0.23
C LEU A 140 -6.45 -3.78 1.18
N VAL A 141 -7.47 -4.53 1.58
CA VAL A 141 -8.49 -4.05 2.53
C VAL A 141 -7.84 -3.69 3.87
N THR A 142 -6.97 -4.55 4.39
CA THR A 142 -6.25 -4.31 5.65
C THR A 142 -5.36 -3.08 5.55
N ALA A 143 -4.63 -2.90 4.44
CA ALA A 143 -3.78 -1.76 4.20
C ALA A 143 -4.58 -0.44 4.17
N ILE A 144 -5.75 -0.43 3.53
CA ILE A 144 -6.65 0.73 3.48
C ILE A 144 -7.17 1.07 4.89
N LEU A 145 -7.61 0.07 5.66
CA LEU A 145 -8.08 0.28 7.03
C LEU A 145 -6.98 0.87 7.92
N VAL A 146 -5.76 0.31 7.86
CA VAL A 146 -4.61 0.82 8.62
C VAL A 146 -4.27 2.25 8.20
N ALA A 147 -4.34 2.57 6.90
CA ALA A 147 -4.11 3.93 6.41
C ALA A 147 -5.12 4.93 6.97
N ILE A 148 -6.41 4.61 6.94
CA ILE A 148 -7.48 5.45 7.48
C ILE A 148 -7.30 5.68 8.98
N LEU A 149 -7.08 4.60 9.75
CA LEU A 149 -6.86 4.69 11.20
C LEU A 149 -5.62 5.53 11.54
N SER A 150 -4.54 5.38 10.78
CA SER A 150 -3.31 6.15 10.97
C SER A 150 -3.54 7.65 10.72
N ILE A 151 -4.27 8.00 9.65
CA ILE A 151 -4.60 9.40 9.34
C ILE A 151 -5.43 10.02 10.47
N LEU A 152 -6.45 9.32 10.96
CA LEU A 152 -7.29 9.78 12.09
C LEU A 152 -6.46 9.97 13.37
N ALA A 153 -5.61 9.01 13.70
CA ALA A 153 -4.74 9.10 14.88
C ALA A 153 -3.79 10.30 14.80
N PHE A 154 -3.16 10.52 13.63
CA PHE A 154 -2.30 11.69 13.41
C PHE A 154 -3.05 13.01 13.47
N LEU A 155 -4.28 13.06 12.99
CA LEU A 155 -5.13 14.26 13.04
C LEU A 155 -5.43 14.62 14.51
N ILE A 156 -5.87 13.65 15.30
CA ILE A 156 -6.13 13.85 16.73
C ILE A 156 -4.87 14.32 17.46
N LEU A 157 -3.76 13.63 17.25
CA LEU A 157 -2.47 13.96 17.87
C LEU A 157 -2.03 15.39 17.52
N THR A 158 -2.23 15.82 16.28
CA THR A 158 -1.87 17.19 15.85
C THR A 158 -2.72 18.23 16.54
N ILE A 159 -4.04 18.02 16.67
CA ILE A 159 -4.92 18.94 17.36
C ILE A 159 -4.51 19.07 18.82
N LEU A 160 -4.21 17.95 19.49
CA LEU A 160 -3.75 17.95 20.88
C LEU A 160 -2.43 18.70 21.06
N LEU A 161 -1.44 18.42 20.20
CA LEU A 161 -0.13 19.08 20.24
C LEU A 161 -0.24 20.58 19.92
N ALA A 162 -1.05 20.95 18.91
CA ALA A 162 -1.26 22.35 18.57
C ALA A 162 -1.88 23.13 19.72
N ASN A 163 -2.91 22.59 20.35
CA ASN A 163 -3.54 23.21 21.52
C ASN A 163 -2.57 23.34 22.72
N TRP A 164 -1.75 22.33 22.96
CA TRP A 164 -0.78 22.35 24.02
C TRP A 164 0.35 23.35 23.75
N ALA A 165 0.90 23.39 22.55
CA ALA A 165 2.01 24.28 22.19
C ALA A 165 1.60 25.75 22.05
N LEU A 166 0.35 26.04 21.66
CA LEU A 166 -0.13 27.40 21.43
C LEU A 166 -0.57 28.10 22.75
N ARG A 167 -0.91 27.36 23.80
CA ARG A 167 -1.31 27.95 25.10
C ARG A 167 -0.28 28.89 25.70
N PRO A 168 1.01 28.52 25.84
CA PRO A 168 2.01 29.43 26.43
C PRO A 168 2.25 30.66 25.54
N VAL A 169 2.16 30.55 24.24
CA VAL A 169 2.32 31.67 23.31
C VAL A 169 1.18 32.68 23.46
N ALA A 170 -0.05 32.20 23.58
CA ALA A 170 -1.22 33.08 23.79
C ALA A 170 -1.14 33.80 25.14
N GLN A 171 -0.67 33.15 26.20
CA GLN A 171 -0.47 33.75 27.50
C GLN A 171 0.62 34.82 27.49
N SER A 172 1.76 34.55 26.86
CA SER A 172 2.85 35.53 26.69
C SER A 172 2.40 36.75 25.91
N TRP A 173 1.61 36.56 24.85
CA TRP A 173 1.06 37.66 24.07
C TRP A 173 0.12 38.54 24.89
N GLN A 174 -0.71 37.95 25.72
CA GLN A 174 -1.64 38.67 26.60
C GLN A 174 -0.89 39.47 27.68
N GLN A 175 0.14 38.87 28.29
CA GLN A 175 1.03 39.55 29.25
C GLN A 175 1.75 40.74 28.59
N GLN A 176 2.24 40.60 27.39
CA GLN A 176 2.92 41.66 26.65
C GLN A 176 1.97 42.83 26.33
N LYS A 177 0.73 42.55 25.94
CA LYS A 177 -0.31 43.60 25.77
C LYS A 177 -0.60 44.35 27.05
N GLN A 178 -0.74 43.65 28.16
CA GLN A 178 -1.00 44.24 29.46
C GLN A 178 0.17 45.10 29.91
N PHE A 179 1.41 44.60 29.77
CA PHE A 179 2.62 45.37 30.07
C PHE A 179 2.69 46.68 29.25
N LEU A 180 2.39 46.65 27.96
CA LEU A 180 2.38 47.85 27.11
C LEU A 180 1.30 48.88 27.56
N ALA A 181 0.13 48.37 27.94
CA ALA A 181 -0.95 49.24 28.44
C ALA A 181 -0.55 49.92 29.76
N ASP A 182 -0.04 49.13 30.72
CA ASP A 182 0.37 49.64 32.03
C ASP A 182 1.57 50.60 31.89
N ALA A 183 2.57 50.29 31.08
CA ALA A 183 3.71 51.15 30.79
C ALA A 183 3.25 52.50 30.16
N SER A 184 2.28 52.45 29.24
CA SER A 184 1.73 53.66 28.62
C SER A 184 1.03 54.56 29.62
N HIS A 185 0.30 53.99 30.59
CA HIS A 185 -0.33 54.73 31.68
C HIS A 185 0.69 55.33 32.65
N GLU A 186 1.70 54.56 33.03
CA GLU A 186 2.73 55.03 33.96
C GLU A 186 3.68 56.07 33.33
N LEU A 187 3.92 56.03 32.05
CA LEU A 187 4.71 57.05 31.32
C LEU A 187 3.91 58.36 31.10
N LYS A 188 2.61 58.28 30.99
CA LYS A 188 1.77 59.48 30.77
C LYS A 188 1.86 60.47 31.93
N THR A 189 1.88 60.00 33.16
CA THR A 189 1.93 60.83 34.37
C THR A 189 3.24 61.64 34.46
N PRO A 190 4.45 61.07 34.40
CA PRO A 190 5.67 61.85 34.43
C PRO A 190 5.83 62.77 33.22
N LEU A 191 5.36 62.36 32.04
CA LEU A 191 5.41 63.20 30.85
C LEU A 191 4.52 64.45 30.99
N THR A 192 3.34 64.26 31.59
CA THR A 192 2.42 65.40 31.85
C THR A 192 3.06 66.40 32.88
N VAL A 193 3.75 65.91 33.90
CA VAL A 193 4.44 66.75 34.87
C VAL A 193 5.62 67.50 34.24
N ILE A 194 6.38 66.84 33.35
CA ILE A 194 7.47 67.49 32.61
C ILE A 194 6.94 68.59 31.69
N LEU A 195 5.85 68.31 30.93
CA LEU A 195 5.22 69.28 30.07
C LEU A 195 4.71 70.50 30.88
N ALA A 196 4.00 70.28 31.97
CA ALA A 196 3.51 71.34 32.83
C ALA A 196 4.65 72.23 33.39
N ASN A 197 5.75 71.61 33.83
CA ASN A 197 6.91 72.37 34.34
C ASN A 197 7.63 73.17 33.21
N THR A 198 7.65 72.60 31.99
CA THR A 198 8.23 73.29 30.81
C THR A 198 7.40 74.50 30.39
N ASP A 199 6.08 74.38 30.42
CA ASP A 199 5.17 75.49 30.13
C ASP A 199 5.27 76.62 31.18
N LEU A 200 5.39 76.27 32.45
CA LEU A 200 5.65 77.22 33.55
C LEU A 200 6.99 77.95 33.36
N ALA A 201 8.03 77.26 32.97
CA ALA A 201 9.35 77.83 32.73
C ALA A 201 9.35 78.83 31.51
N LEU A 202 8.63 78.51 30.51
CA LEU A 202 8.49 79.33 29.28
C LEU A 202 7.65 80.62 29.60
N THR A 203 6.56 80.50 30.30
CA THR A 203 5.72 81.66 30.69
C THR A 203 6.47 82.60 31.63
N LYS A 204 7.27 82.09 32.52
CA LYS A 204 8.11 82.92 33.45
C LYS A 204 9.20 83.67 32.68
N LYS A 205 9.76 83.08 31.62
CA LYS A 205 10.75 83.73 30.77
C LYS A 205 10.16 84.83 29.90
N THR A 206 8.92 84.63 29.35
CA THR A 206 8.24 85.63 28.54
C THR A 206 7.72 86.81 29.34
N GLY A 207 7.33 86.62 30.62
CA GLY A 207 6.95 87.69 31.55
C GLY A 207 8.11 88.60 31.98
N ARG A 208 9.37 88.11 31.90
CA ARG A 208 10.58 88.88 32.33
C ARG A 208 11.13 89.79 31.15
N ILE A 209 10.61 89.67 29.95
CA ILE A 209 11.04 90.44 28.78
C ILE A 209 10.12 91.68 28.57
N LYS A 210 9.06 91.87 29.37
CA LYS A 210 8.12 92.97 29.24
C LYS A 210 8.26 94.09 30.32
N THR A 211 9.31 94.13 31.10
CA THR A 211 9.72 95.21 31.98
C THR A 211 11.09 95.70 31.50
#